data_36912dcee6b13c1bded07b701e179d8d
#
_entry.id   36912dcee6b13c1bded07b701e179d8d
#
_cell.length_a   1.000
_cell.length_b   1.000
_cell.length_c   1.000
_cell.angle_alpha   90.00
_cell.angle_beta   90.00
_cell.angle_gamma   90.00
#
_symmetry.space_group_name_H-M   'P 1'
#
loop_
_entity.id
_entity.type
_entity.pdbx_description
1 polymer ?
#
loop_
_entity_poly.entity_id
_entity_poly.type
_entity_poly.pdbx_seq_one_letter_code
_entity_poly.pdbx_strand_id
1 'polypeptide(L)'
;MKNVVVVGSQWGDEGKGKIVDWLSDQADVVVRFQGGHNAGHTLVIDGITYKLKLLPSGIVRPGKISVIGNGVVVNPWALLDEIKSIQDQGVKVTEENLIIAETANLILPYHSEICLLYTSDAADE
;
A
#
# COMPACT_ATOMS: atom_id res chain seq x y z
N MET A 1 21.32 5.18 -13.23
CA MET A 1 20.27 4.66 -12.32
C MET A 1 19.37 3.70 -13.07
N LYS A 2 19.03 2.56 -12.50
CA LYS A 2 18.15 1.59 -13.16
C LYS A 2 16.81 1.58 -12.45
N ASN A 3 15.71 1.74 -13.17
CA ASN A 3 14.39 1.55 -12.64
C ASN A 3 14.08 0.05 -12.59
N VAL A 4 13.42 -0.40 -11.51
CA VAL A 4 13.05 -1.81 -11.31
C VAL A 4 11.55 -1.89 -11.10
N VAL A 5 10.92 -2.84 -11.80
CA VAL A 5 9.50 -3.16 -11.62
C VAL A 5 9.40 -4.57 -11.08
N VAL A 6 8.66 -4.75 -9.98
CA VAL A 6 8.40 -6.04 -9.35
C VAL A 6 6.93 -6.40 -9.56
N VAL A 7 6.70 -7.48 -10.30
CA VAL A 7 5.35 -8.03 -10.54
C VAL A 7 5.29 -9.48 -10.08
N GLY A 8 4.14 -9.88 -9.52
CA GLY A 8 3.89 -11.28 -9.20
C GLY A 8 3.35 -12.02 -10.43
N SER A 9 3.85 -13.21 -10.67
CA SER A 9 3.38 -14.09 -11.74
C SER A 9 2.48 -15.21 -11.25
N GLN A 10 2.25 -15.31 -9.96
CA GLN A 10 1.43 -16.33 -9.30
C GLN A 10 0.40 -15.70 -8.33
N TRP A 11 -0.45 -16.52 -7.77
CA TRP A 11 -1.62 -16.14 -6.96
C TRP A 11 -1.28 -15.66 -5.54
N GLY A 12 -0.56 -14.55 -5.41
CA GLY A 12 -0.56 -13.73 -4.18
C GLY A 12 0.50 -14.08 -3.13
N ASP A 13 1.04 -15.27 -3.07
CA ASP A 13 1.90 -15.71 -1.95
C ASP A 13 3.37 -15.97 -2.34
N GLU A 14 3.86 -15.27 -3.35
CA GLU A 14 5.19 -15.47 -3.93
C GLU A 14 6.34 -14.84 -3.12
N GLY A 15 6.04 -14.16 -2.00
CA GLY A 15 7.06 -13.49 -1.21
C GLY A 15 7.56 -12.17 -1.79
N LYS A 16 6.80 -11.53 -2.70
CA LYS A 16 7.12 -10.20 -3.27
C LYS A 16 7.50 -9.17 -2.22
N GLY A 17 6.84 -9.20 -1.07
CA GLY A 17 7.08 -8.25 0.01
C GLY A 17 8.53 -8.17 0.44
N LYS A 18 9.22 -9.29 0.56
CA LYS A 18 10.64 -9.32 0.95
C LYS A 18 11.56 -8.74 -0.11
N ILE A 19 11.28 -9.02 -1.39
CA ILE A 19 12.07 -8.48 -2.51
C ILE A 19 11.84 -6.98 -2.66
N VAL A 20 10.60 -6.53 -2.55
CA VAL A 20 10.24 -5.11 -2.60
C VAL A 20 10.88 -4.36 -1.43
N ASP A 21 10.87 -4.94 -0.23
CA ASP A 21 11.50 -4.34 0.94
C ASP A 21 13.01 -4.17 0.75
N TRP A 22 13.68 -5.22 0.29
CA TRP A 22 15.12 -5.16 -0.01
C TRP A 22 15.46 -4.14 -1.10
N LEU A 23 14.65 -4.05 -2.16
CA LEU A 23 14.84 -3.07 -3.23
C LEU A 23 14.53 -1.65 -2.76
N SER A 24 13.52 -1.48 -1.91
CA SER A 24 13.13 -0.16 -1.40
C SER A 24 14.21 0.47 -0.51
N ASP A 25 15.08 -0.35 0.08
CA ASP A 25 16.26 0.15 0.79
C ASP A 25 17.25 0.89 -0.13
N GLN A 26 17.35 0.45 -1.38
CA GLN A 26 18.28 1.00 -2.38
C GLN A 26 17.63 2.05 -3.30
N ALA A 27 16.31 2.18 -3.26
CA ALA A 27 15.56 3.10 -4.12
C ALA A 27 15.39 4.48 -3.45
N ASP A 28 15.39 5.55 -4.26
CA ASP A 28 15.04 6.89 -3.80
C ASP A 28 13.52 7.09 -3.79
N VAL A 29 12.83 6.44 -4.74
CA VAL A 29 11.38 6.51 -4.91
C VAL A 29 10.80 5.11 -4.96
N VAL A 30 9.78 4.86 -4.15
CA VAL A 30 9.03 3.58 -4.12
C VAL A 30 7.59 3.83 -4.55
N VAL A 31 7.19 3.21 -5.65
CA VAL A 31 5.85 3.38 -6.24
C VAL A 31 5.02 2.12 -6.04
N ARG A 32 3.88 2.25 -5.40
CA ARG A 32 2.81 1.26 -5.47
C ARG A 32 1.93 1.61 -6.67
N PHE A 33 1.92 0.78 -7.69
CA PHE A 33 1.26 1.13 -8.96
C PHE A 33 -0.09 0.45 -9.15
N GLN A 34 -0.44 -0.56 -8.33
CA GLN A 34 -1.73 -1.28 -8.44
C GLN A 34 -2.18 -1.89 -7.11
N GLY A 35 -3.41 -2.40 -7.09
CA GLY A 35 -4.02 -3.08 -5.94
C GLY A 35 -4.79 -2.14 -5.03
N GLY A 36 -5.13 -2.62 -3.85
CA GLY A 36 -5.91 -1.89 -2.84
C GLY A 36 -5.48 -2.25 -1.42
N HIS A 37 -6.33 -1.95 -0.44
CA HIS A 37 -6.07 -2.19 0.98
C HIS A 37 -6.42 -3.63 1.45
N ASN A 38 -6.90 -4.49 0.55
CA ASN A 38 -7.30 -5.87 0.83
C ASN A 38 -6.12 -6.82 1.08
N ALA A 39 -4.95 -6.50 0.56
CA ALA A 39 -3.72 -7.26 0.77
C ALA A 39 -2.67 -6.38 1.45
N GLY A 40 -2.15 -6.85 2.57
CA GLY A 40 -1.11 -6.17 3.33
C GLY A 40 0.21 -6.93 3.29
N HIS A 41 1.27 -6.25 3.67
CA HIS A 41 2.56 -6.85 3.93
C HIS A 41 3.13 -6.34 5.25
N THR A 42 3.94 -7.17 5.87
CA THR A 42 4.59 -6.85 7.14
C THR A 42 6.07 -6.63 6.90
N LEU A 43 6.57 -5.51 7.39
CA LEU A 43 7.99 -5.17 7.39
C LEU A 43 8.53 -5.20 8.81
N VAL A 44 9.76 -5.64 8.97
CA VAL A 44 10.48 -5.55 10.25
C VAL A 44 11.77 -4.77 10.01
N ILE A 45 11.86 -3.58 10.60
CA ILE A 45 13.01 -2.69 10.48
C ILE A 45 13.45 -2.31 11.90
N ASP A 46 14.70 -2.56 12.23
CA ASP A 46 15.29 -2.28 13.53
C ASP A 46 14.47 -2.84 14.72
N GLY A 47 13.88 -4.02 14.52
CA GLY A 47 13.05 -4.69 15.53
C GLY A 47 11.62 -4.16 15.65
N ILE A 48 11.26 -3.13 14.88
CA ILE A 48 9.90 -2.59 14.83
C ILE A 48 9.14 -3.24 13.68
N THR A 49 7.93 -3.70 13.97
CA THR A 49 7.04 -4.32 12.98
C THR A 49 6.04 -3.32 12.44
N TYR A 50 6.09 -3.09 11.14
CA TYR A 50 5.15 -2.24 10.41
C TYR A 50 4.20 -3.10 9.58
N LYS A 51 2.90 -2.84 9.69
CA LYS A 51 1.87 -3.50 8.88
C LYS A 51 1.32 -2.50 7.88
N LEU A 52 1.69 -2.66 6.61
CA LEU A 52 1.29 -1.78 5.53
C LEU A 52 0.25 -2.46 4.63
N LYS A 53 -0.72 -1.69 4.16
CA LYS A 53 -1.77 -2.13 3.23
C LYS A 53 -1.76 -1.29 1.96
N LEU A 54 -1.97 0.02 2.09
CA LEU A 54 -1.97 0.98 0.98
C LEU A 54 -0.62 1.67 0.82
N LEU A 55 0.04 1.97 1.92
CA LEU A 55 1.30 2.70 1.90
C LEU A 55 2.42 1.86 1.25
N PRO A 56 3.23 2.48 0.37
CA PRO A 56 4.44 1.84 -0.15
C PRO A 56 5.46 1.58 0.95
N SER A 57 6.26 0.52 0.80
CA SER A 57 7.28 0.12 1.79
C SER A 57 8.37 1.18 2.05
N GLY A 58 8.57 2.11 1.12
CA GLY A 58 9.51 3.21 1.29
C GLY A 58 9.15 4.19 2.39
N ILE A 59 7.86 4.28 2.77
CA ILE A 59 7.37 5.29 3.73
C ILE A 59 8.01 5.16 5.12
N VAL A 60 8.36 3.95 5.53
CA VAL A 60 8.99 3.68 6.83
C VAL A 60 10.50 3.94 6.84
N ARG A 61 11.05 4.32 5.70
CA ARG A 61 12.50 4.59 5.54
C ARG A 61 12.75 6.08 5.38
N PRO A 62 13.63 6.68 6.20
CA PRO A 62 13.95 8.10 6.08
C PRO A 62 14.52 8.48 4.71
N GLY A 63 14.16 9.64 4.21
CA GLY A 63 14.70 10.20 2.96
C GLY A 63 14.19 9.57 1.67
N LYS A 64 13.17 8.70 1.75
CA LYS A 64 12.54 8.07 0.58
C LYS A 64 11.24 8.80 0.22
N ILE A 65 10.91 8.82 -1.06
CA ILE A 65 9.62 9.27 -1.56
C ILE A 65 8.77 8.05 -1.86
N SER A 66 7.56 8.05 -1.32
CA SER A 66 6.57 7.01 -1.54
C SER A 66 5.42 7.53 -2.39
N VAL A 67 5.07 6.79 -3.43
CA VAL A 67 4.03 7.20 -4.38
C VAL A 67 2.94 6.13 -4.46
N ILE A 68 1.70 6.54 -4.28
CA ILE A 68 0.51 5.75 -4.59
C ILE A 68 0.08 6.13 -6.00
N GLY A 69 0.26 5.20 -6.95
CA GLY A 69 -0.02 5.41 -8.36
C GLY A 69 -1.51 5.29 -8.72
N ASN A 70 -1.85 5.67 -9.92
CA ASN A 70 -3.23 5.72 -10.42
C ASN A 70 -3.91 4.35 -10.60
N GLY A 71 -3.15 3.27 -10.67
CA GLY A 71 -3.69 1.90 -10.69
C GLY A 71 -4.06 1.35 -9.31
N VAL A 72 -3.84 2.12 -8.25
CA VAL A 72 -4.24 1.75 -6.89
C VAL A 72 -5.67 2.22 -6.64
N VAL A 73 -6.45 1.35 -5.99
CA VAL A 73 -7.79 1.69 -5.50
C VAL A 73 -7.68 2.10 -4.04
N VAL A 74 -7.93 3.36 -3.75
CA VAL A 74 -7.70 3.98 -2.45
C VAL A 74 -9.00 4.08 -1.66
N ASN A 75 -9.03 3.48 -0.48
CA ASN A 75 -10.02 3.81 0.53
C ASN A 75 -9.45 4.93 1.41
N PRO A 76 -10.01 6.16 1.37
CA PRO A 76 -9.44 7.31 2.07
C PRO A 76 -9.39 7.11 3.59
N TRP A 77 -10.39 6.52 4.18
CA TRP A 77 -10.45 6.25 5.63
C TRP A 77 -9.40 5.23 6.04
N ALA A 78 -9.31 4.12 5.30
CA ALA A 78 -8.30 3.09 5.55
C ALA A 78 -6.88 3.65 5.41
N LEU A 79 -6.64 4.55 4.45
CA LEU A 79 -5.36 5.22 4.26
C LEU A 79 -5.03 6.15 5.44
N LEU A 80 -5.99 6.95 5.90
CA LEU A 80 -5.79 7.85 7.04
C LEU A 80 -5.50 7.07 8.33
N ASP A 81 -6.22 5.98 8.57
CA ASP A 81 -5.98 5.10 9.72
C ASP A 81 -4.59 4.46 9.66
N GLU A 82 -4.15 4.04 8.47
CA GLU A 82 -2.84 3.46 8.27
C GLU A 82 -1.72 4.50 8.49
N ILE A 83 -1.88 5.73 7.95
CA ILE A 83 -0.96 6.84 8.19
C ILE A 83 -0.84 7.12 9.68
N LYS A 84 -1.96 7.25 10.38
CA LYS A 84 -1.96 7.48 11.82
C LYS A 84 -1.24 6.37 12.58
N SER A 85 -1.51 5.11 12.23
CA SER A 85 -0.87 3.95 12.86
C SER A 85 0.65 3.97 12.75
N ILE A 86 1.20 4.31 11.58
CA ILE A 86 2.66 4.37 11.40
C ILE A 86 3.28 5.64 12.01
N GLN A 87 2.54 6.76 12.06
CA GLN A 87 2.97 7.96 12.77
C GLN A 87 3.08 7.72 14.28
N ASP A 88 2.14 6.97 14.86
CA ASP A 88 2.19 6.55 16.28
C ASP A 88 3.40 5.65 16.57
N GLN A 89 3.94 4.97 15.55
CA GLN A 89 5.18 4.19 15.64
C GLN A 89 6.45 5.02 15.37
N GLY A 90 6.32 6.35 15.19
CA GLY A 90 7.44 7.28 15.01
C GLY A 90 7.83 7.55 13.57
N VAL A 91 7.07 7.08 12.58
CA VAL A 91 7.31 7.37 11.16
C VAL A 91 6.76 8.74 10.81
N LYS A 92 7.58 9.58 10.16
CA LYS A 92 7.14 10.89 9.69
C LYS A 92 6.47 10.76 8.32
N VAL A 93 5.22 11.15 8.22
CA VAL A 93 4.47 11.21 6.95
C VAL A 93 4.10 12.66 6.64
N THR A 94 4.54 13.15 5.50
CA THR A 94 4.34 14.53 5.04
C THR A 94 4.00 14.57 3.54
N GLU A 95 3.59 15.71 3.06
CA GLU A 95 3.36 15.97 1.61
C GLU A 95 4.64 15.82 0.76
N GLU A 96 5.81 15.87 1.39
CA GLU A 96 7.09 15.73 0.70
C GLU A 96 7.48 14.26 0.48
N ASN A 97 7.05 13.36 1.36
CA ASN A 97 7.45 11.95 1.31
C ASN A 97 6.33 10.97 0.95
N LEU A 98 5.07 11.42 0.92
CA LEU A 98 3.93 10.64 0.44
C LEU A 98 3.17 11.42 -0.64
N ILE A 99 3.17 10.88 -1.85
CA ILE A 99 2.49 11.45 -3.01
C ILE A 99 1.39 10.48 -3.45
N ILE A 100 0.22 11.01 -3.76
CA ILE A 100 -0.91 10.23 -4.27
C ILE A 100 -1.25 10.76 -5.66
N ALA A 101 -1.40 9.86 -6.64
CA ALA A 101 -1.78 10.23 -7.99
C ALA A 101 -3.18 10.87 -8.00
N GLU A 102 -3.34 11.99 -8.66
CA GLU A 102 -4.63 12.71 -8.79
C GLU A 102 -5.72 11.85 -9.43
N THR A 103 -5.32 10.88 -10.25
CA THR A 103 -6.22 9.97 -10.97
C THR A 103 -6.39 8.62 -10.28
N ALA A 104 -5.97 8.47 -9.03
CA ALA A 104 -6.22 7.26 -8.26
C ALA A 104 -7.73 7.05 -8.03
N ASN A 105 -8.17 5.82 -8.19
CA ASN A 105 -9.58 5.47 -7.96
C ASN A 105 -9.89 5.43 -6.47
N LEU A 106 -11.05 5.95 -6.08
CA LEU A 106 -11.48 5.98 -4.69
C LEU A 106 -12.53 4.90 -4.41
N ILE A 107 -12.38 4.23 -3.27
CA ILE A 107 -13.45 3.42 -2.67
C ILE A 107 -14.23 4.33 -1.73
N LEU A 108 -15.50 4.55 -2.06
CA LEU A 108 -16.44 5.30 -1.25
C LEU A 108 -17.32 4.33 -0.43
N PRO A 109 -17.97 4.79 0.66
CA PRO A 109 -18.73 3.90 1.55
C PRO A 109 -19.78 3.04 0.83
N TYR A 110 -20.50 3.62 -0.12
CA TYR A 110 -21.52 2.88 -0.87
C TYR A 110 -20.97 1.75 -1.74
N HIS A 111 -19.71 1.79 -2.16
CA HIS A 111 -19.08 0.68 -2.89
C HIS A 111 -18.99 -0.57 -2.03
N SER A 112 -18.70 -0.42 -0.73
CA SER A 112 -18.65 -1.53 0.21
C SER A 112 -20.03 -2.14 0.43
N GLU A 113 -21.07 -1.31 0.53
CA GLU A 113 -22.45 -1.76 0.67
C GLU A 113 -22.93 -2.54 -0.56
N ILE A 114 -22.64 -2.02 -1.77
CA ILE A 114 -22.97 -2.72 -3.02
C ILE A 114 -22.24 -4.06 -3.11
N CYS A 115 -20.97 -4.11 -2.76
CA CYS A 115 -20.18 -5.33 -2.79
C CYS A 115 -20.77 -6.41 -1.86
N LEU A 116 -21.21 -6.02 -0.65
CA LEU A 116 -21.84 -6.93 0.29
C LEU A 116 -23.18 -7.48 -0.23
N LEU A 117 -23.98 -6.66 -0.91
CA LEU A 117 -25.24 -7.11 -1.51
C LEU A 117 -25.00 -8.17 -2.59
N TYR A 118 -24.02 -7.95 -3.47
CA TYR A 118 -23.71 -8.89 -4.56
C TYR A 118 -22.99 -10.17 -4.10
N THR A 119 -22.22 -10.13 -3.01
CA THR A 119 -21.53 -11.32 -2.49
C THR A 119 -22.43 -12.20 -1.60
N SER A 120 -23.46 -11.64 -0.97
CA SER A 120 -24.45 -12.42 -0.22
C SER A 120 -25.33 -13.25 -1.16
N ASP A 121 -25.69 -12.72 -2.32
CA ASP A 121 -26.51 -13.44 -3.30
C ASP A 121 -25.76 -14.57 -4.01
N ALA A 122 -24.42 -14.45 -4.14
CA ALA A 122 -23.59 -15.50 -4.77
C ALA A 122 -23.30 -16.69 -3.85
N ALA A 123 -23.57 -16.60 -2.56
CA ALA A 123 -23.35 -17.67 -1.60
C ALA A 123 -24.59 -18.57 -1.40
N ASP A 124 -25.75 -18.15 -1.89
CA ASP A 124 -27.03 -18.86 -1.75
C ASP A 124 -27.44 -19.65 -3.03
N GLU A 125 -26.61 -19.67 -4.07
CA GLU A 125 -26.71 -20.54 -5.24
C GLU A 125 -25.64 -21.65 -5.19
#